data_3a81293545b1dd9ad6f547df9e5d9436
#
_entry.id   3a81293545b1dd9ad6f547df9e5d9436
#
_cell.length_a   1.000
_cell.length_b   1.000
_cell.length_c   1.000
_cell.angle_alpha   90.00
_cell.angle_beta   90.00
_cell.angle_gamma   90.00
#
_symmetry.space_group_name_H-M   'P 1'
#
loop_
_entity.id
_entity.type
_entity.pdbx_description
1 polymer ?
#
loop_
_entity_poly.entity_id
_entity_poly.type
_entity_poly.pdbx_seq_one_letter_code
_entity_poly.pdbx_strand_id
1 'polypeptide(L)'
;MIQKTIMKKITQTFLAVAVALGFAQSVCADITIKGSDTMVILAQKWAETYMGQKPGVKIQVTGGGTGTGFAALQNRTTDLCNASRKIKAKEIEECVKAFNKRPTEYKVALDGLSVYVAAENSVKQLTVEQLELIFTGKIKNWKEVGGNDAPITVYSRENSSGTYEFFKEHVLKGKDFAASTQTMPGTAAVLQAVAKDKNGIGYGGAAYGAGAKHLAIKKDDASPAVEPTEENVVGGTYPIWRHLFIYVNPALDKGDLATYLSWIRSDAGQKVVKEVGYFPLPAQLREK
;
A
#
# COMPACT_ATOMS: atom_id res chain seq x y z
N MET A 1 24.70 73.67 7.26
CA MET A 1 24.71 72.59 8.27
C MET A 1 23.35 71.89 8.40
N ILE A 2 22.24 72.50 8.14
CA ILE A 2 20.88 71.94 8.29
C ILE A 2 20.52 70.89 7.22
N GLN A 3 20.98 71.03 5.97
CA GLN A 3 20.67 70.11 4.88
C GLN A 3 21.32 68.69 5.05
N LYS A 4 22.51 68.60 5.68
CA LYS A 4 23.16 67.30 5.91
C LYS A 4 22.48 66.43 6.98
N THR A 5 21.79 67.08 7.93
CA THR A 5 21.11 66.38 9.04
C THR A 5 19.76 65.78 8.58
N ILE A 6 19.07 66.42 7.64
CA ILE A 6 17.79 65.97 7.09
C ILE A 6 18.00 64.75 6.18
N MET A 7 19.02 64.74 5.34
CA MET A 7 19.32 63.59 4.46
C MET A 7 19.74 62.32 5.26
N LYS A 8 20.43 62.49 6.40
CA LYS A 8 20.82 61.34 7.23
C LYS A 8 19.63 60.66 7.95
N LYS A 9 18.60 61.46 8.32
CA LYS A 9 17.38 60.90 8.94
C LYS A 9 16.47 60.19 7.92
N ILE A 10 16.38 60.67 6.67
CA ILE A 10 15.61 60.03 5.61
C ILE A 10 16.23 58.68 5.20
N THR A 11 17.55 58.57 5.12
CA THR A 11 18.23 57.35 4.75
C THR A 11 18.13 56.28 5.84
N GLN A 12 18.06 56.64 7.12
CA GLN A 12 17.87 55.68 8.22
C GLN A 12 16.43 55.16 8.31
N THR A 13 15.42 55.98 7.93
CA THR A 13 14.01 55.56 7.95
C THR A 13 13.70 54.58 6.79
N PHE A 14 14.33 54.75 5.61
CA PHE A 14 14.18 53.79 4.49
C PHE A 14 14.88 52.47 4.71
N LEU A 15 15.96 52.42 5.51
CA LEU A 15 16.65 51.16 5.81
C LEU A 15 15.91 50.31 6.87
N ALA A 16 15.10 50.95 7.74
CA ALA A 16 14.32 50.26 8.76
C ALA A 16 13.02 49.61 8.21
N VAL A 17 12.49 50.09 7.08
CA VAL A 17 11.28 49.52 6.45
C VAL A 17 11.60 48.34 5.51
N ALA A 18 12.83 48.24 5.01
CA ALA A 18 13.26 47.15 4.13
C ALA A 18 13.55 45.81 4.84
N VAL A 19 13.66 45.81 6.18
CA VAL A 19 13.96 44.58 6.98
C VAL A 19 12.69 43.89 7.50
N ALA A 20 11.51 44.52 7.38
CA ALA A 20 10.23 43.99 7.87
C ALA A 20 9.44 43.17 6.80
N LEU A 21 9.94 43.03 5.59
CA LEU A 21 9.50 41.97 4.65
C LEU A 21 10.16 40.68 5.06
N GLY A 22 9.81 40.20 6.25
CA GLY A 22 10.14 38.84 6.67
C GLY A 22 9.66 37.85 5.61
N PHE A 23 10.58 37.17 4.97
CA PHE A 23 10.31 35.94 4.27
C PHE A 23 9.49 35.09 5.23
N ALA A 24 8.18 35.06 5.04
CA ALA A 24 7.37 33.93 5.49
C ALA A 24 7.95 32.73 4.73
N GLN A 25 8.99 32.11 5.26
CA GLN A 25 9.39 30.79 4.84
C GLN A 25 8.16 29.95 5.10
N SER A 26 7.45 29.63 4.04
CA SER A 26 6.45 28.56 4.07
C SER A 26 7.19 27.36 4.63
N VAL A 27 6.94 27.02 5.89
CA VAL A 27 7.40 25.79 6.49
C VAL A 27 6.73 24.71 5.64
N CYS A 28 7.52 24.16 4.72
CA CYS A 28 7.06 23.07 3.88
C CYS A 28 6.86 21.86 4.81
N ALA A 29 5.63 21.43 5.01
CA ALA A 29 5.36 20.23 5.77
C ALA A 29 5.84 19.05 4.93
N ASP A 30 6.91 18.41 5.35
CA ASP A 30 7.38 17.16 4.75
C ASP A 30 6.66 15.99 5.43
N ILE A 31 5.88 15.24 4.65
CA ILE A 31 5.23 14.00 5.12
C ILE A 31 5.98 12.81 4.54
N THR A 32 6.48 11.96 5.40
CA THR A 32 7.19 10.73 5.01
C THR A 32 6.30 9.50 5.17
N ILE A 33 6.23 8.69 4.12
CA ILE A 33 5.40 7.48 4.07
C ILE A 33 6.30 6.30 3.72
N LYS A 34 6.26 5.25 4.55
CA LYS A 34 7.02 4.02 4.29
C LYS A 34 6.16 2.78 4.55
N GLY A 35 6.43 1.69 3.82
CA GLY A 35 5.81 0.41 4.12
C GLY A 35 5.45 -0.43 2.91
N SER A 36 4.20 -0.84 2.82
CA SER A 36 3.70 -1.83 1.87
C SER A 36 3.99 -1.48 0.40
N ASP A 37 4.72 -2.34 -0.30
CA ASP A 37 4.93 -2.19 -1.75
C ASP A 37 3.64 -2.37 -2.54
N THR A 38 2.68 -3.12 -2.01
CA THR A 38 1.33 -3.20 -2.58
C THR A 38 0.70 -1.81 -2.71
N MET A 39 0.94 -0.92 -1.74
CA MET A 39 0.33 0.41 -1.71
C MET A 39 1.17 1.50 -2.38
N VAL A 40 2.39 1.21 -2.85
CA VAL A 40 3.30 2.26 -3.37
C VAL A 40 2.65 3.06 -4.50
N ILE A 41 2.09 2.39 -5.52
CA ILE A 41 1.47 3.09 -6.66
C ILE A 41 0.28 3.96 -6.22
N LEU A 42 -0.51 3.49 -5.28
CA LEU A 42 -1.65 4.24 -4.74
C LEU A 42 -1.18 5.43 -3.90
N ALA A 43 -0.21 5.20 -3.01
CA ALA A 43 0.32 6.25 -2.15
C ALA A 43 1.05 7.35 -2.95
N GLN A 44 1.78 6.98 -4.00
CA GLN A 44 2.39 7.93 -4.93
C GLN A 44 1.34 8.75 -5.67
N LYS A 45 0.26 8.12 -6.14
CA LYS A 45 -0.82 8.83 -6.84
C LYS A 45 -1.59 9.76 -5.90
N TRP A 46 -1.85 9.36 -4.66
CA TRP A 46 -2.40 10.24 -3.64
C TRP A 46 -1.48 11.43 -3.36
N ALA A 47 -0.17 11.18 -3.16
CA ALA A 47 0.81 12.22 -2.89
C ALA A 47 0.89 13.24 -4.05
N GLU A 48 1.01 12.75 -5.29
CA GLU A 48 1.02 13.59 -6.50
C GLU A 48 -0.23 14.46 -6.59
N THR A 49 -1.41 13.85 -6.45
CA THR A 49 -2.69 14.56 -6.57
C THR A 49 -2.86 15.60 -5.47
N TYR A 50 -2.51 15.24 -4.21
CA TYR A 50 -2.64 16.15 -3.08
C TYR A 50 -1.66 17.32 -3.15
N MET A 51 -0.39 17.08 -3.47
CA MET A 51 0.63 18.12 -3.65
C MET A 51 0.25 19.10 -4.77
N GLY A 52 -0.40 18.62 -5.84
CA GLY A 52 -0.93 19.49 -6.89
C GLY A 52 -2.03 20.45 -6.41
N GLN A 53 -2.79 20.06 -5.36
CA GLN A 53 -3.86 20.86 -4.76
C GLN A 53 -3.39 21.72 -3.58
N LYS A 54 -2.26 21.39 -2.97
CA LYS A 54 -1.72 22.01 -1.76
C LYS A 54 -0.24 22.37 -1.96
N PRO A 55 0.05 23.47 -2.70
CA PRO A 55 1.42 23.95 -2.85
C PRO A 55 2.01 24.24 -1.47
N GLY A 56 3.22 23.76 -1.22
CA GLY A 56 3.91 23.90 0.08
C GLY A 56 3.85 22.66 0.96
N VAL A 57 3.14 21.59 0.57
CA VAL A 57 3.24 20.26 1.18
C VAL A 57 4.14 19.38 0.32
N LYS A 58 5.10 18.69 0.92
CA LYS A 58 5.91 17.68 0.26
C LYS A 58 5.62 16.32 0.88
N ILE A 59 5.39 15.33 0.04
CA ILE A 59 5.09 13.96 0.46
C ILE A 59 6.08 13.03 -0.23
N GLN A 60 6.79 12.23 0.59
CA GLN A 60 7.74 11.22 0.11
C GLN A 60 7.19 9.83 0.39
N VAL A 61 7.17 8.97 -0.63
CA VAL A 61 6.66 7.60 -0.53
C VAL A 61 7.76 6.59 -0.80
N THR A 62 7.97 5.67 0.12
CA THR A 62 8.93 4.56 0.00
C THR A 62 8.26 3.23 0.30
N GLY A 63 8.61 2.19 -0.47
CA GLY A 63 8.21 0.81 -0.23
C GLY A 63 9.10 0.09 0.78
N GLY A 64 9.26 -1.21 0.58
CA GLY A 64 10.13 -2.11 1.36
C GLY A 64 9.36 -3.06 2.29
N GLY A 65 8.04 -3.14 2.13
CA GLY A 65 7.17 -4.05 2.88
C GLY A 65 6.55 -3.43 4.14
N THR A 66 5.39 -3.95 4.53
CA THR A 66 4.64 -3.51 5.71
C THR A 66 5.48 -3.60 6.99
N GLY A 67 6.28 -4.67 7.16
CA GLY A 67 7.12 -4.84 8.35
C GLY A 67 8.18 -3.76 8.47
N THR A 68 8.83 -3.35 7.38
CA THR A 68 9.80 -2.25 7.39
C THR A 68 9.11 -0.90 7.68
N GLY A 69 7.86 -0.72 7.21
CA GLY A 69 7.05 0.44 7.55
C GLY A 69 6.78 0.56 9.05
N PHE A 70 6.38 -0.55 9.70
CA PHE A 70 6.20 -0.56 11.15
C PHE A 70 7.50 -0.31 11.91
N ALA A 71 8.62 -0.91 11.47
CA ALA A 71 9.92 -0.62 12.07
C ALA A 71 10.30 0.87 11.95
N ALA A 72 10.03 1.48 10.80
CA ALA A 72 10.27 2.91 10.60
C ALA A 72 9.36 3.78 11.47
N LEU A 73 8.08 3.41 11.63
CA LEU A 73 7.13 4.11 12.49
C LEU A 73 7.57 4.05 13.96
N GLN A 74 7.96 2.86 14.44
CA GLN A 74 8.51 2.64 15.79
C GLN A 74 9.75 3.48 16.04
N ASN A 75 10.66 3.55 15.08
CA ASN A 75 11.89 4.34 15.15
C ASN A 75 11.67 5.83 14.86
N ARG A 76 10.43 6.28 14.61
CA ARG A 76 10.08 7.67 14.27
C ARG A 76 10.82 8.21 13.05
N THR A 77 11.13 7.35 12.08
CA THR A 77 11.80 7.69 10.81
C THR A 77 10.82 7.77 9.65
N THR A 78 9.53 7.62 9.92
CA THR A 78 8.42 7.87 9.00
C THR A 78 7.23 8.41 9.79
N ASP A 79 6.41 9.25 9.17
CA ASP A 79 5.18 9.79 9.76
C ASP A 79 4.02 8.82 9.61
N LEU A 80 3.96 8.14 8.46
CA LEU A 80 2.90 7.19 8.12
C LEU A 80 3.50 5.83 7.73
N CYS A 81 2.87 4.76 8.23
CA CYS A 81 3.15 3.40 7.79
C CYS A 81 2.01 2.90 6.90
N ASN A 82 2.28 2.67 5.62
CA ASN A 82 1.37 1.95 4.74
C ASN A 82 1.43 0.45 5.02
N ALA A 83 0.27 -0.18 5.19
CA ALA A 83 0.19 -1.59 5.55
C ALA A 83 -0.88 -2.34 4.74
N SER A 84 -0.51 -3.47 4.18
CA SER A 84 -1.40 -4.39 3.48
C SER A 84 -1.83 -5.60 4.31
N ARG A 85 -1.72 -5.47 5.62
CA ARG A 85 -2.27 -6.32 6.68
C ARG A 85 -2.50 -5.51 7.94
N LYS A 86 -3.25 -6.06 8.87
CA LYS A 86 -3.35 -5.46 10.21
C LYS A 86 -2.01 -5.46 10.93
N ILE A 87 -1.85 -4.49 11.83
CA ILE A 87 -0.72 -4.44 12.77
C ILE A 87 -0.77 -5.64 13.71
N LYS A 88 0.39 -6.24 13.98
CA LYS A 88 0.53 -7.36 14.91
C LYS A 88 0.60 -6.91 16.37
N ALA A 89 0.28 -7.79 17.32
CA ALA A 89 0.38 -7.51 18.75
C ALA A 89 1.77 -7.00 19.14
N LYS A 90 2.84 -7.68 18.69
CA LYS A 90 4.22 -7.26 18.95
C LYS A 90 4.55 -5.87 18.39
N GLU A 91 4.06 -5.55 17.17
CA GLU A 91 4.26 -4.23 16.56
C GLU A 91 3.53 -3.13 17.35
N ILE A 92 2.33 -3.45 17.90
CA ILE A 92 1.61 -2.54 18.80
C ILE A 92 2.43 -2.28 20.07
N GLU A 93 2.95 -3.34 20.71
CA GLU A 93 3.78 -3.22 21.91
C GLU A 93 5.01 -2.35 21.66
N GLU A 94 5.73 -2.56 20.56
CA GLU A 94 6.89 -1.73 20.18
C GLU A 94 6.49 -0.27 19.90
N CYS A 95 5.36 -0.03 19.24
CA CYS A 95 4.84 1.33 19.07
C CYS A 95 4.49 1.98 20.41
N VAL A 96 3.86 1.24 21.33
CA VAL A 96 3.53 1.75 22.67
C VAL A 96 4.80 2.09 23.44
N LYS A 97 5.86 1.27 23.37
CA LYS A 97 7.17 1.60 23.96
C LYS A 97 7.77 2.87 23.34
N ALA A 98 7.65 3.03 22.01
CA ALA A 98 8.26 4.14 21.29
C ALA A 98 7.58 5.48 21.55
N PHE A 99 6.24 5.55 21.61
CA PHE A 99 5.50 6.82 21.70
C PHE A 99 4.35 6.82 22.74
N ASN A 100 4.36 5.84 23.64
CA ASN A 100 3.47 5.72 24.81
C ASN A 100 1.95 5.66 24.47
N LYS A 101 1.63 5.27 23.23
CA LYS A 101 0.23 5.11 22.74
C LYS A 101 0.20 4.05 21.64
N ARG A 102 -0.96 3.42 21.47
CA ARG A 102 -1.22 2.58 20.29
C ARG A 102 -1.25 3.48 19.04
N PRO A 103 -0.70 3.02 17.90
CA PRO A 103 -0.84 3.77 16.66
C PRO A 103 -2.31 3.90 16.26
N THR A 104 -2.67 5.04 15.69
CA THR A 104 -4.00 5.22 15.09
C THR A 104 -4.05 4.42 13.79
N GLU A 105 -5.09 3.63 13.62
CA GLU A 105 -5.35 2.84 12.41
C GLU A 105 -6.37 3.53 11.53
N TYR A 106 -6.02 3.71 10.26
CA TYR A 106 -6.95 4.17 9.22
C TYR A 106 -7.11 3.09 8.16
N LYS A 107 -8.34 2.63 7.94
CA LYS A 107 -8.68 1.91 6.72
C LYS A 107 -8.73 2.92 5.59
N VAL A 108 -8.10 2.62 4.44
CA VAL A 108 -7.95 3.59 3.35
C VAL A 108 -8.40 3.08 1.99
N ALA A 109 -8.45 1.78 1.79
CA ALA A 109 -8.94 1.15 0.56
C ALA A 109 -9.26 -0.33 0.81
N LEU A 110 -9.90 -0.97 -0.17
CA LEU A 110 -10.05 -2.43 -0.26
C LEU A 110 -9.16 -2.96 -1.40
N ASP A 111 -8.68 -4.18 -1.24
CA ASP A 111 -7.85 -4.90 -2.19
C ASP A 111 -8.38 -6.33 -2.36
N GLY A 112 -8.65 -6.72 -3.61
CA GLY A 112 -8.85 -8.11 -3.98
C GLY A 112 -7.49 -8.71 -4.32
N LEU A 113 -6.89 -9.45 -3.37
CA LEU A 113 -5.59 -10.05 -3.60
C LEU A 113 -5.65 -11.01 -4.79
N SER A 114 -5.08 -10.60 -5.91
CA SER A 114 -5.18 -11.35 -7.17
C SER A 114 -4.08 -12.38 -7.30
N VAL A 115 -4.42 -13.53 -7.89
CA VAL A 115 -3.47 -14.58 -8.27
C VAL A 115 -3.19 -14.46 -9.75
N TYR A 116 -1.93 -14.30 -10.11
CA TYR A 116 -1.47 -14.04 -11.46
C TYR A 116 -0.78 -15.25 -12.07
N VAL A 117 -1.02 -15.45 -13.37
CA VAL A 117 -0.33 -16.45 -14.21
C VAL A 117 0.06 -15.78 -15.53
N ALA A 118 0.93 -16.42 -16.29
CA ALA A 118 1.25 -15.98 -17.66
C ALA A 118 0.00 -15.96 -18.54
N ALA A 119 -0.03 -15.11 -19.55
CA ALA A 119 -1.19 -14.94 -20.44
C ALA A 119 -1.57 -16.25 -21.15
N GLU A 120 -0.59 -17.07 -21.51
CA GLU A 120 -0.72 -18.34 -22.21
C GLU A 120 -1.16 -19.50 -21.29
N ASN A 121 -1.16 -19.33 -19.98
CA ASN A 121 -1.59 -20.38 -19.06
C ASN A 121 -3.07 -20.74 -19.32
N SER A 122 -3.36 -22.04 -19.48
CA SER A 122 -4.72 -22.51 -19.80
C SER A 122 -5.68 -22.49 -18.63
N VAL A 123 -5.17 -22.47 -17.39
CA VAL A 123 -5.97 -22.43 -16.16
C VAL A 123 -6.71 -21.10 -16.07
N LYS A 124 -7.99 -21.14 -15.70
CA LYS A 124 -8.85 -19.94 -15.57
C LYS A 124 -9.26 -19.66 -14.13
N GLN A 125 -9.27 -20.68 -13.30
CA GLN A 125 -9.75 -20.59 -11.91
C GLN A 125 -9.03 -21.60 -11.02
N LEU A 126 -8.94 -21.29 -9.73
CA LEU A 126 -8.44 -22.22 -8.69
C LEU A 126 -9.30 -22.07 -7.43
N THR A 127 -9.37 -23.13 -6.62
CA THR A 127 -9.92 -23.02 -5.27
C THR A 127 -8.85 -22.49 -4.31
N VAL A 128 -9.29 -21.96 -3.16
CA VAL A 128 -8.35 -21.56 -2.09
C VAL A 128 -7.52 -22.75 -1.62
N GLU A 129 -8.08 -23.97 -1.62
CA GLU A 129 -7.34 -25.19 -1.28
C GLU A 129 -6.28 -25.51 -2.34
N GLN A 130 -6.61 -25.44 -3.63
CA GLN A 130 -5.61 -25.63 -4.70
C GLN A 130 -4.48 -24.61 -4.61
N LEU A 131 -4.76 -23.34 -4.27
CA LEU A 131 -3.73 -22.35 -4.01
C LEU A 131 -2.84 -22.76 -2.83
N GLU A 132 -3.41 -23.20 -1.72
CA GLU A 132 -2.64 -23.73 -0.58
C GLU A 132 -1.71 -24.86 -1.03
N LEU A 133 -2.21 -25.85 -1.77
CA LEU A 133 -1.44 -26.99 -2.21
C LEU A 133 -0.33 -26.63 -3.20
N ILE A 134 -0.58 -25.70 -4.12
CA ILE A 134 0.43 -25.18 -5.06
C ILE A 134 1.53 -24.44 -4.31
N PHE A 135 1.16 -23.45 -3.49
CA PHE A 135 2.15 -22.59 -2.84
C PHE A 135 2.91 -23.31 -1.70
N THR A 136 2.39 -24.41 -1.17
CA THR A 136 3.11 -25.30 -0.23
C THR A 136 3.90 -26.41 -0.95
N GLY A 137 3.82 -26.50 -2.28
CA GLY A 137 4.58 -27.44 -3.11
C GLY A 137 4.05 -28.87 -3.08
N LYS A 138 2.80 -29.10 -2.71
CA LYS A 138 2.11 -30.39 -2.80
C LYS A 138 1.62 -30.66 -4.21
N ILE A 139 1.05 -29.65 -4.89
CA ILE A 139 0.77 -29.64 -6.32
C ILE A 139 1.95 -28.99 -7.03
N LYS A 140 2.57 -29.67 -7.97
CA LYS A 140 3.79 -29.21 -8.67
C LYS A 140 3.65 -29.13 -10.18
N ASN A 141 2.54 -29.64 -10.72
CA ASN A 141 2.28 -29.68 -12.15
C ASN A 141 0.90 -29.07 -12.46
N TRP A 142 0.83 -28.24 -13.47
CA TRP A 142 -0.42 -27.58 -13.87
C TRP A 142 -1.52 -28.57 -14.26
N LYS A 143 -1.19 -29.78 -14.77
CA LYS A 143 -2.18 -30.81 -15.11
C LYS A 143 -3.01 -31.26 -13.90
N GLU A 144 -2.47 -31.16 -12.69
CA GLU A 144 -3.17 -31.55 -11.46
C GLU A 144 -4.35 -30.61 -11.12
N VAL A 145 -4.39 -29.44 -11.78
CA VAL A 145 -5.44 -28.44 -11.63
C VAL A 145 -6.10 -28.07 -12.96
N GLY A 146 -6.03 -28.99 -13.94
CA GLY A 146 -6.71 -28.87 -15.24
C GLY A 146 -5.96 -28.01 -16.27
N GLY A 147 -4.69 -27.74 -16.03
CA GLY A 147 -3.81 -27.07 -16.99
C GLY A 147 -3.00 -28.03 -17.85
N ASN A 148 -2.00 -27.49 -18.55
CA ASN A 148 -1.09 -28.27 -19.39
C ASN A 148 -0.17 -29.14 -18.53
N ASP A 149 0.41 -30.21 -19.11
CA ASP A 149 1.44 -31.01 -18.47
C ASP A 149 2.77 -30.22 -18.44
N ALA A 150 2.91 -29.39 -17.40
CA ALA A 150 4.07 -28.53 -17.20
C ALA A 150 4.29 -28.27 -15.70
N PRO A 151 5.55 -28.10 -15.25
CA PRO A 151 5.84 -27.79 -13.86
C PRO A 151 5.30 -26.40 -13.47
N ILE A 152 5.01 -26.19 -12.19
CA ILE A 152 4.60 -24.89 -11.64
C ILE A 152 5.82 -24.22 -11.02
N THR A 153 6.09 -22.97 -11.45
CA THR A 153 7.08 -22.09 -10.79
C THR A 153 6.35 -21.11 -9.87
N VAL A 154 6.62 -21.19 -8.58
CA VAL A 154 5.96 -20.35 -7.57
C VAL A 154 6.79 -19.09 -7.27
N TYR A 155 6.17 -17.93 -7.44
CA TYR A 155 6.73 -16.62 -7.09
C TYR A 155 6.01 -16.04 -5.88
N SER A 156 6.77 -15.61 -4.88
CA SER A 156 6.26 -15.03 -3.64
C SER A 156 7.00 -13.74 -3.30
N ARG A 157 6.67 -13.18 -2.16
CA ARG A 157 7.24 -11.94 -1.63
C ARG A 157 8.18 -12.24 -0.48
N GLU A 158 9.03 -11.27 -0.17
CA GLU A 158 9.88 -11.27 1.01
C GLU A 158 9.08 -11.22 2.33
N ASN A 159 9.69 -11.69 3.43
CA ASN A 159 9.06 -11.79 4.75
C ASN A 159 8.62 -10.44 5.35
N SER A 160 9.20 -9.31 4.91
CA SER A 160 8.76 -7.96 5.31
C SER A 160 7.43 -7.55 4.68
N SER A 161 6.99 -8.28 3.64
CA SER A 161 5.76 -7.99 2.90
C SER A 161 4.51 -8.33 3.72
N GLY A 162 3.63 -7.35 3.91
CA GLY A 162 2.32 -7.60 4.49
C GLY A 162 1.44 -8.49 3.60
N THR A 163 1.70 -8.49 2.29
CA THR A 163 0.98 -9.37 1.35
C THR A 163 1.43 -10.82 1.48
N TYR A 164 2.73 -11.05 1.68
CA TYR A 164 3.26 -12.38 2.02
C TYR A 164 2.57 -12.93 3.28
N GLU A 165 2.53 -12.15 4.34
CA GLU A 165 1.94 -12.58 5.60
C GLU A 165 0.43 -12.82 5.48
N PHE A 166 -0.29 -11.89 4.83
CA PHE A 166 -1.72 -12.07 4.60
C PHE A 166 -2.00 -13.36 3.81
N PHE A 167 -1.25 -13.62 2.74
CA PHE A 167 -1.41 -14.84 1.95
C PHE A 167 -1.08 -16.08 2.76
N LYS A 168 0.01 -16.05 3.54
CA LYS A 168 0.37 -17.16 4.43
C LYS A 168 -0.72 -17.48 5.46
N GLU A 169 -1.30 -16.46 6.09
CA GLU A 169 -2.33 -16.65 7.11
C GLU A 169 -3.67 -17.12 6.51
N HIS A 170 -4.13 -16.45 5.45
CA HIS A 170 -5.49 -16.63 4.94
C HIS A 170 -5.62 -17.70 3.86
N VAL A 171 -4.57 -17.91 3.05
CA VAL A 171 -4.57 -18.90 1.97
C VAL A 171 -3.84 -20.16 2.39
N LEU A 172 -2.62 -20.05 2.95
CA LEU A 172 -1.83 -21.20 3.37
C LEU A 172 -2.17 -21.69 4.79
N LYS A 173 -3.09 -21.04 5.48
CA LYS A 173 -3.50 -21.42 6.86
C LYS A 173 -2.30 -21.50 7.82
N GLY A 174 -1.34 -20.58 7.69
CA GLY A 174 -0.12 -20.51 8.47
C GLY A 174 1.01 -21.46 8.03
N LYS A 175 0.80 -22.31 7.02
CA LYS A 175 1.85 -23.21 6.49
C LYS A 175 2.93 -22.43 5.77
N ASP A 176 4.13 -23.01 5.71
CA ASP A 176 5.24 -22.42 4.98
C ASP A 176 5.09 -22.60 3.46
N PHE A 177 5.61 -21.62 2.73
CA PHE A 177 5.76 -21.73 1.29
C PHE A 177 6.74 -22.87 0.95
N ALA A 178 6.57 -23.47 -0.23
CA ALA A 178 7.49 -24.46 -0.73
C ALA A 178 8.93 -23.93 -0.74
N ALA A 179 9.91 -24.78 -0.38
CA ALA A 179 11.33 -24.40 -0.39
C ALA A 179 11.85 -23.95 -1.77
N SER A 180 11.19 -24.41 -2.86
CA SER A 180 11.47 -24.00 -4.24
C SER A 180 10.89 -22.65 -4.64
N THR A 181 10.13 -22.00 -3.75
CA THR A 181 9.49 -20.71 -4.04
C THR A 181 10.52 -19.61 -4.29
N GLN A 182 10.37 -18.89 -5.40
CA GLN A 182 11.22 -17.76 -5.74
C GLN A 182 10.72 -16.49 -5.06
N THR A 183 11.56 -15.89 -4.23
CA THR A 183 11.23 -14.67 -3.49
C THR A 183 11.57 -13.43 -4.32
N MET A 184 10.60 -12.54 -4.49
CA MET A 184 10.73 -11.32 -5.30
C MET A 184 10.64 -10.06 -4.43
N PRO A 185 11.48 -9.04 -4.68
CA PRO A 185 11.39 -7.75 -3.99
C PRO A 185 10.23 -6.93 -4.58
N GLY A 186 9.20 -6.69 -3.79
CA GLY A 186 8.07 -5.86 -4.20
C GLY A 186 7.04 -6.56 -5.10
N THR A 187 5.84 -5.97 -5.19
CA THR A 187 4.72 -6.53 -5.96
C THR A 187 4.99 -6.53 -7.46
N ALA A 188 5.56 -5.43 -7.97
CA ALA A 188 5.87 -5.30 -9.39
C ALA A 188 6.83 -6.39 -9.90
N ALA A 189 7.82 -6.78 -9.08
CA ALA A 189 8.77 -7.83 -9.44
C ALA A 189 8.11 -9.22 -9.55
N VAL A 190 7.13 -9.53 -8.69
CA VAL A 190 6.33 -10.77 -8.80
C VAL A 190 5.63 -10.81 -10.15
N LEU A 191 4.93 -9.73 -10.54
CA LEU A 191 4.19 -9.70 -11.80
C LEU A 191 5.11 -9.80 -13.01
N GLN A 192 6.25 -9.11 -12.98
CA GLN A 192 7.23 -9.18 -14.06
C GLN A 192 7.82 -10.59 -14.21
N ALA A 193 8.06 -11.29 -13.09
CA ALA A 193 8.54 -12.67 -13.12
C ALA A 193 7.48 -13.61 -13.70
N VAL A 194 6.24 -13.51 -13.23
CA VAL A 194 5.11 -14.32 -13.73
C VAL A 194 4.83 -14.05 -15.21
N ALA A 195 4.88 -12.80 -15.65
CA ALA A 195 4.65 -12.45 -17.07
C ALA A 195 5.70 -13.02 -18.02
N LYS A 196 6.93 -13.30 -17.54
CA LYS A 196 8.03 -13.85 -18.32
C LYS A 196 8.14 -15.37 -18.24
N ASP A 197 7.47 -16.00 -17.29
CA ASP A 197 7.50 -17.43 -17.08
C ASP A 197 6.12 -18.05 -17.36
N LYS A 198 5.99 -18.74 -18.51
CA LYS A 198 4.74 -19.42 -18.90
C LYS A 198 4.22 -20.42 -17.87
N ASN A 199 5.07 -20.90 -16.99
CA ASN A 199 4.76 -21.86 -15.93
C ASN A 199 4.57 -21.17 -14.57
N GLY A 200 4.74 -19.84 -14.52
CA GLY A 200 4.72 -19.05 -13.31
C GLY A 200 3.33 -18.86 -12.70
N ILE A 201 3.30 -18.84 -11.37
CA ILE A 201 2.18 -18.37 -10.56
C ILE A 201 2.69 -17.44 -9.47
N GLY A 202 1.97 -16.36 -9.23
CA GLY A 202 2.29 -15.39 -8.17
C GLY A 202 1.03 -14.69 -7.68
N TYR A 203 1.19 -13.79 -6.72
CA TYR A 203 0.07 -13.03 -6.17
C TYR A 203 0.45 -11.59 -5.87
N GLY A 204 -0.54 -10.71 -5.84
CA GLY A 204 -0.34 -9.29 -5.56
C GLY A 204 -1.64 -8.51 -5.50
N GLY A 205 -1.57 -7.22 -5.18
CA GLY A 205 -2.75 -6.36 -5.16
C GLY A 205 -3.38 -6.21 -6.54
N ALA A 206 -4.70 -6.12 -6.61
CA ALA A 206 -5.49 -6.04 -7.86
C ALA A 206 -5.00 -4.93 -8.80
N ALA A 207 -4.57 -3.79 -8.26
CA ALA A 207 -4.09 -2.64 -9.02
C ALA A 207 -2.83 -2.89 -9.88
N TYR A 208 -2.10 -3.96 -9.62
CA TYR A 208 -0.92 -4.33 -10.41
C TYR A 208 -1.26 -5.21 -11.62
N GLY A 209 -2.51 -5.63 -11.79
CA GLY A 209 -2.94 -6.60 -12.79
C GLY A 209 -2.96 -6.12 -14.24
N ALA A 210 -2.62 -4.86 -14.52
CA ALA A 210 -2.59 -4.36 -15.89
C ALA A 210 -1.56 -5.13 -16.74
N GLY A 211 -2.05 -5.93 -17.71
CA GLY A 211 -1.22 -6.73 -18.60
C GLY A 211 -0.88 -8.14 -18.11
N ALA A 212 -1.34 -8.57 -16.93
CA ALA A 212 -1.22 -9.94 -16.45
C ALA A 212 -2.59 -10.64 -16.41
N LYS A 213 -2.57 -11.95 -16.67
CA LYS A 213 -3.77 -12.78 -16.50
C LYS A 213 -3.93 -13.11 -15.00
N HIS A 214 -5.04 -12.74 -14.42
CA HIS A 214 -5.43 -13.20 -13.09
C HIS A 214 -6.44 -14.34 -13.18
N LEU A 215 -6.50 -15.14 -12.11
CA LEU A 215 -7.40 -16.28 -11.99
C LEU A 215 -8.63 -15.89 -11.18
N ALA A 216 -9.80 -16.38 -11.59
CA ALA A 216 -10.97 -16.38 -10.73
C ALA A 216 -10.75 -17.35 -9.55
N ILE A 217 -11.20 -16.97 -8.36
CA ILE A 217 -10.99 -17.77 -7.16
C ILE A 217 -12.32 -18.35 -6.66
N LYS A 218 -12.31 -19.64 -6.41
CA LYS A 218 -13.39 -20.36 -5.73
C LYS A 218 -13.04 -20.48 -4.26
N LYS A 219 -14.03 -20.27 -3.39
CA LYS A 219 -13.85 -20.50 -1.96
C LYS A 219 -13.56 -21.99 -1.67
N ASP A 220 -14.31 -22.86 -2.34
CA ASP A 220 -14.24 -24.32 -2.31
C ASP A 220 -14.78 -24.90 -3.64
N ASP A 221 -14.82 -26.23 -3.79
CA ASP A 221 -15.28 -26.87 -5.01
C ASP A 221 -16.76 -26.61 -5.34
N ALA A 222 -17.61 -26.41 -4.34
CA ALA A 222 -19.03 -26.15 -4.51
C ALA A 222 -19.35 -24.68 -4.80
N SER A 223 -18.43 -23.77 -4.50
CA SER A 223 -18.61 -22.33 -4.67
C SER A 223 -18.39 -21.89 -6.13
N PRO A 224 -19.03 -20.81 -6.59
CA PRO A 224 -18.73 -20.21 -7.89
C PRO A 224 -17.33 -19.64 -7.92
N ALA A 225 -16.75 -19.58 -9.10
CA ALA A 225 -15.51 -18.85 -9.34
C ALA A 225 -15.79 -17.34 -9.39
N VAL A 226 -15.05 -16.55 -8.62
CA VAL A 226 -15.28 -15.12 -8.43
C VAL A 226 -14.04 -14.35 -8.86
N GLU A 227 -14.25 -13.31 -9.68
CA GLU A 227 -13.21 -12.36 -10.09
C GLU A 227 -13.03 -11.26 -9.04
N PRO A 228 -11.82 -10.66 -8.91
CA PRO A 228 -11.56 -9.55 -7.98
C PRO A 228 -12.10 -8.22 -8.52
N THR A 229 -13.40 -8.14 -8.75
CA THR A 229 -14.09 -6.91 -9.18
C THR A 229 -14.49 -6.04 -7.98
N GLU A 230 -14.79 -4.76 -8.22
CA GLU A 230 -15.28 -3.85 -7.18
C GLU A 230 -16.51 -4.43 -6.48
N GLU A 231 -17.49 -4.91 -7.23
CA GLU A 231 -18.71 -5.53 -6.70
C GLU A 231 -18.39 -6.70 -5.77
N ASN A 232 -17.55 -7.62 -6.22
CA ASN A 232 -17.22 -8.84 -5.48
C ASN A 232 -16.36 -8.58 -4.25
N VAL A 233 -15.45 -7.59 -4.30
CA VAL A 233 -14.58 -7.24 -3.17
C VAL A 233 -15.34 -6.42 -2.14
N VAL A 234 -16.09 -5.41 -2.55
CA VAL A 234 -16.92 -4.59 -1.65
C VAL A 234 -18.05 -5.43 -1.05
N GLY A 235 -18.67 -6.31 -1.84
CA GLY A 235 -19.71 -7.25 -1.41
C GLY A 235 -19.20 -8.42 -0.57
N GLY A 236 -17.85 -8.61 -0.46
CA GLY A 236 -17.24 -9.67 0.34
C GLY A 236 -17.39 -11.07 -0.26
N THR A 237 -17.78 -11.20 -1.52
CA THR A 237 -17.93 -12.49 -2.21
C THR A 237 -16.61 -13.03 -2.78
N TYR A 238 -15.63 -12.13 -3.07
CA TYR A 238 -14.29 -12.55 -3.47
C TYR A 238 -13.53 -13.15 -2.29
N PRO A 239 -13.01 -14.40 -2.35
CA PRO A 239 -12.56 -15.11 -1.15
C PRO A 239 -11.32 -14.53 -0.46
N ILE A 240 -10.43 -13.86 -1.21
CA ILE A 240 -9.15 -13.36 -0.71
C ILE A 240 -9.05 -11.84 -0.81
N TRP A 241 -10.01 -11.14 -0.22
CA TRP A 241 -10.02 -9.68 -0.11
C TRP A 241 -9.53 -9.19 1.25
N ARG A 242 -9.11 -7.92 1.31
CA ARG A 242 -8.62 -7.29 2.54
C ARG A 242 -8.79 -5.79 2.53
N HIS A 243 -8.69 -5.19 3.71
CA HIS A 243 -8.45 -3.75 3.83
C HIS A 243 -6.97 -3.42 3.61
N LEU A 244 -6.71 -2.24 3.06
CA LEU A 244 -5.43 -1.56 3.12
C LEU A 244 -5.49 -0.50 4.21
N PHE A 245 -4.38 -0.30 4.92
CA PHE A 245 -4.32 0.51 6.13
C PHE A 245 -3.20 1.54 6.06
N ILE A 246 -3.39 2.64 6.79
CA ILE A 246 -2.34 3.56 7.19
C ILE A 246 -2.31 3.61 8.71
N TYR A 247 -1.12 3.53 9.28
CA TYR A 247 -0.89 3.68 10.71
C TYR A 247 -0.05 4.91 10.98
N VAL A 248 -0.40 5.65 12.05
CA VAL A 248 0.26 6.90 12.44
C VAL A 248 0.49 6.95 13.94
N ASN A 249 1.56 7.61 14.36
CA ASN A 249 1.74 8.00 15.75
C ASN A 249 0.66 9.03 16.12
N PRO A 250 -0.22 8.77 17.11
CA PRO A 250 -1.32 9.68 17.45
C PRO A 250 -0.88 11.11 17.81
N ALA A 251 0.35 11.31 18.26
CA ALA A 251 0.88 12.64 18.56
C ALA A 251 1.14 13.49 17.30
N LEU A 252 1.34 12.82 16.14
CA LEU A 252 1.56 13.45 14.84
C LEU A 252 0.27 13.61 14.03
N ASP A 253 -0.84 12.99 14.44
CA ASP A 253 -2.15 13.03 13.77
C ASP A 253 -2.83 14.38 13.97
N LYS A 254 -2.21 15.44 13.42
CA LYS A 254 -2.64 16.84 13.49
C LYS A 254 -2.07 17.65 12.33
N GLY A 255 -2.58 18.87 12.13
CA GLY A 255 -2.08 19.78 11.09
C GLY A 255 -2.21 19.19 9.69
N ASP A 256 -1.18 19.36 8.87
CA ASP A 256 -1.17 18.92 7.47
C ASP A 256 -1.28 17.41 7.32
N LEU A 257 -0.71 16.64 8.26
CA LEU A 257 -0.80 15.18 8.26
C LEU A 257 -2.25 14.72 8.43
N ALA A 258 -2.97 15.25 9.43
CA ALA A 258 -4.38 14.91 9.65
C ALA A 258 -5.26 15.38 8.49
N THR A 259 -4.94 16.53 7.88
CA THR A 259 -5.64 17.05 6.71
C THR A 259 -5.43 16.11 5.51
N TYR A 260 -4.21 15.63 5.30
CA TYR A 260 -3.91 14.66 4.24
C TYR A 260 -4.63 13.32 4.46
N LEU A 261 -4.63 12.80 5.67
CA LEU A 261 -5.36 11.56 6.02
C LEU A 261 -6.87 11.70 5.81
N SER A 262 -7.43 12.86 6.17
CA SER A 262 -8.84 13.17 5.93
C SER A 262 -9.14 13.26 4.43
N TRP A 263 -8.24 13.88 3.65
CA TRP A 263 -8.38 13.97 2.19
C TRP A 263 -8.30 12.58 1.52
N ILE A 264 -7.38 11.71 1.93
CA ILE A 264 -7.30 10.32 1.44
C ILE A 264 -8.66 9.61 1.58
N ARG A 265 -9.37 9.84 2.68
CA ARG A 265 -10.65 9.19 3.01
C ARG A 265 -11.86 9.93 2.46
N SER A 266 -11.70 11.14 1.92
CA SER A 266 -12.74 11.89 1.21
C SER A 266 -13.06 11.27 -0.15
N ASP A 267 -14.15 11.74 -0.78
CA ASP A 267 -14.51 11.31 -2.15
C ASP A 267 -13.39 11.56 -3.15
N ALA A 268 -12.64 12.67 -3.00
CA ALA A 268 -11.50 12.98 -3.86
C ALA A 268 -10.37 11.94 -3.73
N GLY A 269 -9.98 11.59 -2.50
CA GLY A 269 -8.98 10.55 -2.27
C GLY A 269 -9.44 9.15 -2.67
N GLN A 270 -10.72 8.85 -2.49
CA GLN A 270 -11.30 7.55 -2.89
C GLN A 270 -11.52 7.43 -4.40
N LYS A 271 -11.69 8.53 -5.11
CA LYS A 271 -11.63 8.55 -6.58
C LYS A 271 -10.25 8.09 -7.08
N VAL A 272 -9.17 8.55 -6.45
CA VAL A 272 -7.80 8.11 -6.78
C VAL A 272 -7.62 6.60 -6.52
N VAL A 273 -8.23 6.04 -5.47
CA VAL A 273 -8.23 4.58 -5.22
C VAL A 273 -8.75 3.82 -6.44
N LYS A 274 -9.88 4.27 -6.98
CA LYS A 274 -10.51 3.65 -8.16
C LYS A 274 -9.67 3.84 -9.43
N GLU A 275 -9.12 5.03 -9.63
CA GLU A 275 -8.25 5.35 -10.79
C GLU A 275 -6.99 4.46 -10.84
N VAL A 276 -6.45 4.12 -9.69
CA VAL A 276 -5.27 3.24 -9.57
C VAL A 276 -5.62 1.76 -9.74
N GLY A 277 -6.89 1.38 -9.57
CA GLY A 277 -7.37 0.00 -9.71
C GLY A 277 -7.51 -0.76 -8.40
N TYR A 278 -7.53 -0.06 -7.27
CA TYR A 278 -8.03 -0.58 -6.00
C TYR A 278 -9.51 -0.25 -5.82
N PHE A 279 -10.10 -0.71 -4.74
CA PHE A 279 -11.53 -0.56 -4.50
C PHE A 279 -11.78 0.44 -3.37
N PRO A 280 -12.64 1.46 -3.63
CA PRO A 280 -12.94 2.48 -2.65
C PRO A 280 -13.60 1.90 -1.40
N LEU A 281 -13.31 2.51 -0.25
CA LEU A 281 -14.05 2.22 0.97
C LEU A 281 -15.52 2.67 0.82
N PRO A 282 -16.48 1.84 1.24
CA PRO A 282 -17.85 2.29 1.49
C PRO A 282 -17.88 3.52 2.41
N ALA A 283 -18.79 4.47 2.15
CA ALA A 283 -18.83 5.75 2.86
C ALA A 283 -18.86 5.59 4.39
N GLN A 284 -19.63 4.61 4.90
CA GLN A 284 -19.74 4.31 6.32
C GLN A 284 -18.44 3.83 6.99
N LEU A 285 -17.45 3.39 6.23
CA LEU A 285 -16.12 2.98 6.74
C LEU A 285 -15.08 4.11 6.67
N ARG A 286 -15.44 5.27 6.16
CA ARG A 286 -14.55 6.44 6.01
C ARG A 286 -14.59 7.36 7.23
N GLU A 287 -15.57 7.22 8.12
CA GLU A 287 -15.62 7.95 9.38
C GLU A 287 -14.60 7.39 10.39
N LYS A 288 -14.09 8.28 11.28
CA LYS A 288 -13.14 7.90 12.35
C LYS A 288 -13.83 7.03 13.39
#